data_d4b6ee53546f55ebe0d041da56d34360
#
_entry.id   d4b6ee53546f55ebe0d041da56d34360
#
_cell.length_a   1.000
_cell.length_b   1.000
_cell.length_c   1.000
_cell.angle_alpha   90.00
_cell.angle_beta   90.00
_cell.angle_gamma   90.00
#
_symmetry.space_group_name_H-M   'P 1'
#
loop_
_entity.id
_entity.type
_entity.pdbx_description
1 polymer ?
#
loop_
_entity_poly.entity_id
_entity_poly.type
_entity_poly.pdbx_seq_one_letter_code
_entity_poly.pdbx_strand_id
1 'polypeptide(L)'
;MAVVLALAAALVYGAGDFAGGMASRRAPALTVVLASQVLGGLLLTALAFAIGGDPLPAGDVAWAAMAGVAGGGALALLYHGLATGVM
;
A
#
# COMPACT_ATOMS: atom_id res chain seq x y z
N MET A 1 10.41 20.40 9.53
CA MET A 1 10.49 18.94 9.40
C MET A 1 9.22 18.32 8.79
N ALA A 2 8.04 18.76 9.22
CA ALA A 2 6.77 18.24 8.67
C ALA A 2 6.66 18.41 7.15
N VAL A 3 7.06 19.55 6.61
CA VAL A 3 7.01 19.80 5.16
C VAL A 3 7.96 18.86 4.40
N VAL A 4 9.17 18.64 4.94
CA VAL A 4 10.15 17.73 4.33
C VAL A 4 9.61 16.30 4.34
N LEU A 5 9.03 15.85 5.47
CA LEU A 5 8.45 14.51 5.57
C LEU A 5 7.26 14.34 4.64
N ALA A 6 6.42 15.37 4.51
CA ALA A 6 5.28 15.35 3.60
C ALA A 6 5.71 15.24 2.15
N LEU A 7 6.73 16.00 1.75
CA LEU A 7 7.28 15.94 0.39
C LEU A 7 7.92 14.58 0.11
N ALA A 8 8.68 14.05 1.07
CA ALA A 8 9.27 12.73 0.94
C ALA A 8 8.20 11.65 0.80
N ALA A 9 7.14 11.72 1.60
CA ALA A 9 6.02 10.78 1.51
C ALA A 9 5.33 10.88 0.14
N ALA A 10 5.10 12.11 -0.34
CA ALA A 10 4.47 12.32 -1.65
C ALA A 10 5.29 11.70 -2.77
N LEU A 11 6.62 11.88 -2.73
CA LEU A 11 7.52 11.28 -3.72
C LEU A 11 7.50 9.76 -3.67
N VAL A 12 7.56 9.19 -2.47
CA VAL A 12 7.55 7.72 -2.28
C VAL A 12 6.22 7.13 -2.74
N TYR A 13 5.09 7.70 -2.31
CA TYR A 13 3.77 7.23 -2.71
C TYR A 13 3.52 7.39 -4.19
N GLY A 14 3.92 8.55 -4.75
CA GLY A 14 3.79 8.81 -6.18
C GLY A 14 4.61 7.83 -7.02
N ALA A 15 5.85 7.58 -6.63
CA ALA A 15 6.70 6.61 -7.31
C ALA A 15 6.14 5.20 -7.19
N GLY A 16 5.63 4.83 -6.01
CA GLY A 16 4.99 3.53 -5.77
C GLY A 16 3.75 3.34 -6.61
N ASP A 17 2.88 4.33 -6.66
CA ASP A 17 1.64 4.27 -7.45
C ASP A 17 1.94 4.21 -8.94
N PHE A 18 2.92 4.98 -9.40
CA PHE A 18 3.36 4.94 -10.80
C PHE A 18 3.91 3.55 -11.15
N ALA A 19 4.79 3.00 -10.31
CA ALA A 19 5.35 1.67 -10.51
C ALA A 19 4.27 0.59 -10.51
N GLY A 20 3.30 0.70 -9.58
CA GLY A 20 2.15 -0.21 -9.53
C GLY A 20 1.29 -0.13 -10.78
N GLY A 21 1.05 1.08 -11.27
CA GLY A 21 0.34 1.29 -12.53
C GLY A 21 1.06 0.70 -13.72
N MET A 22 2.38 0.89 -13.81
CA MET A 22 3.20 0.31 -14.86
C MET A 22 3.20 -1.22 -14.82
N ALA A 23 3.33 -1.79 -13.63
CA ALA A 23 3.28 -3.24 -13.45
C ALA A 23 1.91 -3.80 -13.84
N SER A 24 0.85 -3.05 -13.60
CA SER A 24 -0.52 -3.46 -13.94
C SER A 24 -0.80 -3.46 -15.43
N ARG A 25 0.07 -2.88 -16.23
CA ARG A 25 0.00 -3.01 -17.71
C ARG A 25 0.50 -4.37 -18.20
N ARG A 26 1.31 -5.07 -17.37
CA ARG A 26 1.89 -6.37 -17.71
C ARG A 26 1.27 -7.53 -16.94
N ALA A 27 0.56 -7.23 -15.85
CA ALA A 27 -0.10 -8.21 -15.00
C ALA A 27 -1.44 -7.64 -14.54
N PRO A 28 -2.41 -8.48 -14.16
CA PRO A 28 -3.67 -7.96 -13.63
C PRO A 28 -3.44 -7.06 -12.42
N ALA A 29 -4.16 -5.94 -12.35
CA ALA A 29 -4.01 -4.97 -11.28
C ALA A 29 -4.21 -5.61 -9.90
N LEU A 30 -5.16 -6.54 -9.78
CA LEU A 30 -5.41 -7.26 -8.54
C LEU A 30 -4.18 -8.05 -8.10
N THR A 31 -3.50 -8.73 -9.04
CA THR A 31 -2.27 -9.47 -8.76
C THR A 31 -1.18 -8.54 -8.23
N VAL A 32 -0.99 -7.39 -8.86
CA VAL A 32 0.00 -6.40 -8.44
C VAL A 32 -0.31 -5.90 -7.02
N VAL A 33 -1.56 -5.58 -6.74
CA VAL A 33 -1.99 -5.11 -5.42
C VAL A 33 -1.80 -6.21 -4.37
N LEU A 34 -2.22 -7.43 -4.64
CA LEU A 34 -2.05 -8.54 -3.71
C LEU A 34 -0.58 -8.81 -3.41
N ALA A 35 0.27 -8.82 -4.43
CA ALA A 35 1.71 -9.01 -4.25
C ALA A 35 2.30 -7.88 -3.39
N SER A 36 1.94 -6.64 -3.66
CA SER A 36 2.43 -5.50 -2.88
C SER A 36 1.92 -5.53 -1.44
N GLN A 37 0.68 -5.96 -1.21
CA GLN A 37 0.12 -6.09 0.13
C GLN A 37 0.83 -7.18 0.94
N VAL A 38 1.12 -8.32 0.32
CA VAL A 38 1.86 -9.40 0.98
C VAL A 38 3.26 -8.94 1.33
N LEU A 39 3.99 -8.36 0.38
CA LEU A 39 5.35 -7.88 0.62
C LEU A 39 5.37 -6.75 1.64
N GLY A 40 4.48 -5.78 1.52
CA GLY A 40 4.38 -4.67 2.46
C GLY A 40 3.98 -5.16 3.85
N GLY A 41 3.04 -6.09 3.93
CA GLY A 41 2.61 -6.67 5.20
C GLY A 41 3.72 -7.41 5.91
N LEU A 42 4.50 -8.21 5.16
CA LEU A 42 5.66 -8.91 5.72
C LEU A 42 6.71 -7.92 6.23
N LEU A 43 7.02 -6.90 5.43
CA LEU A 43 8.01 -5.89 5.78
C LEU A 43 7.57 -5.10 7.02
N LEU A 44 6.34 -4.63 7.06
CA LEU A 44 5.82 -3.86 8.18
C LEU A 44 5.70 -4.70 9.46
N THR A 45 5.33 -5.97 9.33
CA THR A 45 5.27 -6.90 10.45
C THR A 45 6.67 -7.11 11.04
N ALA A 46 7.65 -7.35 10.18
CA ALA A 46 9.04 -7.49 10.61
C ALA A 46 9.54 -6.23 11.31
N LEU A 47 9.23 -5.06 10.76
CA LEU A 47 9.60 -3.78 11.35
C LEU A 47 8.92 -3.56 12.70
N ALA A 48 7.65 -3.92 12.83
CA ALA A 48 6.91 -3.79 14.07
C ALA A 48 7.52 -4.66 15.18
N PHE A 49 7.92 -5.89 14.87
CA PHE A 49 8.61 -6.74 15.83
C PHE A 49 9.99 -6.20 16.21
N ALA A 50 10.70 -5.60 15.25
CA ALA A 50 12.01 -5.02 15.50
C ALA A 50 11.94 -3.78 16.42
N ILE A 51 10.91 -2.96 16.24
CA ILE A 51 10.70 -1.76 17.07
C ILE A 51 10.17 -2.15 18.46
N GLY A 52 9.35 -3.20 18.52
CA GLY A 52 8.65 -3.60 19.74
C GLY A 52 7.39 -2.77 19.95
N GLY A 53 6.82 -2.91 21.14
CA GLY A 53 5.60 -2.20 21.52
C GLY A 53 4.52 -3.14 22.02
N ASP A 54 3.45 -2.56 22.54
CA ASP A 54 2.35 -3.32 23.10
C ASP A 54 1.47 -3.90 21.99
N PRO A 55 0.85 -5.09 22.22
CA PRO A 55 -0.11 -5.64 21.27
C PRO A 55 -1.30 -4.70 21.08
N LEU A 56 -1.80 -4.63 19.85
CA LEU A 56 -2.97 -3.82 19.55
C LEU A 56 -4.24 -4.47 20.11
N PRO A 57 -5.20 -3.68 20.61
CA PRO A 57 -6.52 -4.20 20.96
C PRO A 57 -7.20 -4.85 19.75
N ALA A 58 -8.01 -5.88 20.00
CA ALA A 58 -8.70 -6.59 18.92
C ALA A 58 -9.59 -5.70 18.08
N GLY A 59 -10.23 -4.69 18.70
CA GLY A 59 -11.05 -3.72 17.97
C GLY A 59 -10.23 -2.89 16.97
N ASP A 60 -9.02 -2.49 17.35
CA ASP A 60 -8.13 -1.74 16.47
C ASP A 60 -7.64 -2.60 15.32
N VAL A 61 -7.37 -3.88 15.58
CA VAL A 61 -7.00 -4.83 14.52
C VAL A 61 -8.13 -4.99 13.51
N ALA A 62 -9.38 -5.09 13.98
CA ALA A 62 -10.55 -5.19 13.10
C ALA A 62 -10.70 -3.95 12.22
N TRP A 63 -10.57 -2.75 12.79
CA TRP A 63 -10.61 -1.51 12.03
C TRP A 63 -9.50 -1.41 11.02
N ALA A 64 -8.28 -1.81 11.40
CA ALA A 64 -7.13 -1.82 10.50
C ALA A 64 -7.34 -2.81 9.34
N ALA A 65 -7.91 -3.97 9.60
CA ALA A 65 -8.22 -4.96 8.58
C ALA A 65 -9.24 -4.42 7.58
N MET A 66 -10.31 -3.76 8.07
CA MET A 66 -11.33 -3.13 7.22
C MET A 66 -10.72 -2.02 6.37
N ALA A 67 -9.86 -1.18 6.96
CA ALA A 67 -9.16 -0.13 6.24
C ALA A 67 -8.24 -0.72 5.17
N GLY A 68 -7.56 -1.84 5.47
CA GLY A 68 -6.70 -2.53 4.52
C GLY A 68 -7.46 -3.09 3.33
N VAL A 69 -8.64 -3.67 3.57
CA VAL A 69 -9.50 -4.19 2.49
C VAL A 69 -9.98 -3.03 1.60
N ALA A 70 -10.46 -1.95 2.22
CA ALA A 70 -10.93 -0.78 1.48
C ALA A 70 -9.80 -0.13 0.69
N GLY A 71 -8.63 0.04 1.32
CA GLY A 71 -7.45 0.63 0.68
C GLY A 71 -6.91 -0.25 -0.45
N GLY A 72 -6.87 -1.56 -0.25
CA GLY A 72 -6.46 -2.51 -1.28
C GLY A 72 -7.39 -2.50 -2.49
N GLY A 73 -8.70 -2.43 -2.24
CA GLY A 73 -9.69 -2.29 -3.30
C GLY A 73 -9.52 -0.99 -4.08
N ALA A 74 -9.31 0.11 -3.36
CA ALA A 74 -9.06 1.41 -4.00
C ALA A 74 -7.78 1.39 -4.84
N LEU A 75 -6.70 0.77 -4.34
CA LEU A 75 -5.46 0.63 -5.10
C LEU A 75 -5.66 -0.23 -6.34
N ALA A 76 -6.43 -1.30 -6.25
CA ALA A 76 -6.73 -2.14 -7.41
C ALA A 76 -7.43 -1.34 -8.51
N LEU A 77 -8.39 -0.50 -8.12
CA LEU A 77 -9.08 0.38 -9.06
C LEU A 77 -8.14 1.42 -9.64
N LEU A 78 -7.30 2.03 -8.80
CA LEU A 78 -6.31 3.02 -9.25
C LEU A 78 -5.35 2.40 -10.26
N TYR A 79 -4.77 1.25 -9.95
CA TYR A 79 -3.79 0.60 -10.82
C TYR A 79 -4.43 0.12 -12.11
N HIS A 80 -5.66 -0.37 -12.04
CA HIS A 80 -6.40 -0.74 -13.24
C HIS A 80 -6.63 0.47 -14.14
N GLY A 81 -7.04 1.60 -13.55
CA GLY A 81 -7.22 2.85 -14.27
C GLY A 81 -5.93 3.34 -14.92
N LEU A 82 -4.81 3.28 -14.18
CA LEU A 82 -3.52 3.68 -14.72
C LEU A 82 -3.04 2.73 -15.83
N ALA A 83 -3.36 1.44 -15.72
CA ALA A 83 -2.97 0.45 -16.72
C ALA A 83 -3.75 0.61 -18.03
N THR A 84 -5.01 1.02 -17.95
CA THR A 84 -5.89 1.17 -19.10
C THR A 84 -5.98 2.59 -19.65
N GLY A 85 -5.57 3.57 -18.85
CA GLY A 85 -5.60 4.97 -19.21
C GLY A 85 -4.21 5.51 -19.56
N VAL A 86 -4.12 6.84 -19.65
CA VAL A 86 -2.85 7.56 -19.86
C VAL A 86 -2.25 7.89 -18.48
N MET A 87 -1.01 7.55 -18.31
CA MET A 87 -0.30 7.82 -17.05
C MET A 87 0.38 9.18 -17.07
#